data_1c806529880493576f333fbcbef9335a
#
_entry.id   1c806529880493576f333fbcbef9335a
#
_cell.length_a   1.000
_cell.length_b   1.000
_cell.length_c   1.000
_cell.angle_alpha   90.00
_cell.angle_beta   90.00
_cell.angle_gamma   90.00
#
_symmetry.space_group_name_H-M   'P 1'
#
loop_
_entity.id
_entity.type
_entity.pdbx_description
1 polymer ?
#
loop_
_entity_poly.entity_id
_entity_poly.type
_entity_poly.pdbx_seq_one_letter_code
_entity_poly.pdbx_strand_id
1 'polypeptide(L)'
;NFDAIAYESIILGFYSAWAGPENKVCEQDKIQKRNVISLGYSRDGFHFARPTHQSFMAVNPTEGAWNYGNMQSVNGVPIIVGDSLYFYSSGRSKNGIWWDAGMSTGLATLRRDGFVSLKADKKEAFAITEKVSFDGDYLFVNAAVKKGKLLVEVLDENGTPIAGFTKKDCVVLQKSDSTKARVQWKNNPTLTALKGKTVRFKFYLTNGDLYAFWVSPWETGESRGYTAGGGKGLNPSGIDEP
;
A
#
# COMPACT_ATOMS: atom_id res chain seq x y z
N ASN A 1 4.43 15.95 13.92
CA ASN A 1 5.05 15.73 12.59
C ASN A 1 4.01 15.18 11.64
N PHE A 2 3.98 15.69 10.44
CA PHE A 2 3.21 15.19 9.32
C PHE A 2 4.09 15.25 8.07
N ASP A 3 4.46 14.09 7.54
CA ASP A 3 5.33 13.99 6.37
C ASP A 3 4.52 13.42 5.21
N ALA A 4 4.36 14.20 4.15
CA ALA A 4 3.60 13.82 2.97
C ALA A 4 4.51 13.65 1.76
N ILE A 5 4.27 12.60 0.98
CA ILE A 5 5.05 12.28 -0.21
C ILE A 5 4.15 11.72 -1.32
N ALA A 6 4.46 12.08 -2.55
CA ALA A 6 3.87 11.42 -3.72
C ALA A 6 4.37 9.97 -3.81
N TYR A 7 3.43 9.03 -3.89
CA TYR A 7 3.69 7.61 -4.02
C TYR A 7 2.66 6.98 -4.95
N GLU A 8 3.12 6.35 -6.02
CA GLU A 8 2.27 5.86 -7.09
C GLU A 8 1.30 6.96 -7.58
N SER A 9 0.01 6.74 -7.53
CA SER A 9 -1.03 7.69 -7.98
C SER A 9 -1.66 8.50 -6.85
N ILE A 10 -1.09 8.47 -5.65
CA ILE A 10 -1.64 9.15 -4.45
C ILE A 10 -0.54 9.89 -3.68
N ILE A 11 -0.96 10.67 -2.70
CA ILE A 11 -0.08 11.26 -1.71
C ILE A 11 -0.27 10.50 -0.40
N LEU A 12 0.80 9.92 0.11
CA LEU A 12 0.82 9.31 1.45
C LEU A 12 1.21 10.35 2.49
N GLY A 13 0.61 10.28 3.66
CA GLY A 13 0.93 11.11 4.81
C GLY A 13 1.22 10.25 6.03
N PHE A 14 2.41 10.38 6.59
CA PHE A 14 2.80 9.71 7.83
C PHE A 14 2.85 10.74 8.95
N TYR A 15 2.18 10.47 10.05
CA TYR A 15 2.13 11.42 11.15
C TYR A 15 2.14 10.75 12.52
N SER A 16 2.78 11.43 13.46
CA SER A 16 2.77 11.01 14.86
C SER A 16 1.43 11.35 15.49
N ALA A 17 0.72 10.35 15.97
CA ALA A 17 -0.46 10.52 16.79
C ALA A 17 -0.09 10.38 18.26
N TRP A 18 -0.33 11.43 19.02
CA TRP A 18 -0.06 11.43 20.45
C TRP A 18 -1.19 10.71 21.22
N ALA A 19 -0.81 9.64 21.91
CA ALA A 19 -1.73 8.85 22.73
C ALA A 19 -1.75 9.28 24.22
N GLY A 20 -1.05 10.39 24.56
CA GLY A 20 -0.99 10.92 25.94
C GLY A 20 -0.04 10.13 26.85
N PRO A 21 0.06 10.42 28.13
CA PRO A 21 -0.50 11.58 28.77
C PRO A 21 0.26 12.89 28.41
N GLU A 22 -0.18 14.03 28.97
CA GLU A 22 0.51 15.31 28.75
C GLU A 22 1.94 15.31 29.35
N ASN A 23 2.80 16.18 28.85
CA ASN A 23 4.22 16.19 29.25
C ASN A 23 4.44 16.29 30.76
N LYS A 24 3.66 17.15 31.44
CA LYS A 24 3.77 17.37 32.89
C LYS A 24 3.50 16.08 33.69
N VAL A 25 2.52 15.28 33.26
CA VAL A 25 2.23 13.98 33.86
C VAL A 25 3.36 12.99 33.57
N CYS A 26 3.88 12.97 32.32
CA CYS A 26 5.02 12.12 31.99
C CYS A 26 6.26 12.40 32.84
N GLU A 27 6.56 13.68 33.08
CA GLU A 27 7.67 14.11 33.91
C GLU A 27 7.47 13.74 35.39
N GLN A 28 6.27 13.96 35.91
CA GLN A 28 5.91 13.71 37.30
C GLN A 28 5.91 12.20 37.61
N ASP A 29 5.33 11.39 36.73
CA ASP A 29 5.18 9.95 36.94
C ASP A 29 6.33 9.13 36.32
N LYS A 30 7.32 9.80 35.71
CA LYS A 30 8.49 9.19 35.03
C LYS A 30 8.08 8.17 33.97
N ILE A 31 7.02 8.44 33.23
CA ILE A 31 6.51 7.61 32.15
C ILE A 31 6.72 8.28 30.80
N GLN A 32 6.76 7.47 29.75
CA GLN A 32 6.88 7.98 28.39
C GLN A 32 5.56 8.56 27.87
N LYS A 33 5.69 9.70 27.23
CA LYS A 33 4.69 10.19 26.29
C LYS A 33 4.63 9.23 25.11
N ARG A 34 3.54 8.53 24.95
CA ARG A 34 3.37 7.57 23.87
C ARG A 34 2.91 8.25 22.60
N ASN A 35 3.69 8.10 21.56
CA ASN A 35 3.27 8.39 20.18
C ASN A 35 3.25 7.08 19.40
N VAL A 36 2.38 7.04 18.41
CA VAL A 36 2.33 6.01 17.38
C VAL A 36 2.35 6.68 16.02
N ILE A 37 2.77 5.97 14.99
CA ILE A 37 2.71 6.49 13.63
C ILE A 37 1.39 6.06 13.00
N SER A 38 0.69 7.01 12.44
CA SER A 38 -0.54 6.82 11.68
C SER A 38 -0.30 7.09 10.19
N LEU A 39 -1.13 6.48 9.35
CA LEU A 39 -1.13 6.66 7.91
C LEU A 39 -2.39 7.39 7.46
N GLY A 40 -2.20 8.39 6.61
CA GLY A 40 -3.23 9.02 5.82
C GLY A 40 -2.90 8.95 4.33
N TYR A 41 -3.89 9.20 3.50
CA TYR A 41 -3.70 9.35 2.06
C TYR A 41 -4.55 10.49 1.52
N SER A 42 -4.10 11.09 0.42
CA SER A 42 -4.79 12.18 -0.26
C SER A 42 -4.65 12.04 -1.78
N ARG A 43 -5.63 12.59 -2.50
CA ARG A 43 -5.58 12.73 -3.96
C ARG A 43 -5.36 14.16 -4.43
N ASP A 44 -5.49 15.12 -3.53
CA ASP A 44 -5.40 16.56 -3.84
C ASP A 44 -4.34 17.29 -3.00
N GLY A 45 -3.74 16.62 -2.02
CA GLY A 45 -2.72 17.18 -1.13
C GLY A 45 -3.26 18.03 0.02
N PHE A 46 -4.58 18.28 0.07
CA PHE A 46 -5.23 19.10 1.09
C PHE A 46 -6.13 18.29 2.02
N HIS A 47 -6.87 17.33 1.46
CA HIS A 47 -7.79 16.48 2.22
C HIS A 47 -7.19 15.11 2.40
N PHE A 48 -6.85 14.75 3.64
CA PHE A 48 -6.29 13.46 3.99
C PHE A 48 -7.35 12.58 4.66
N ALA A 49 -7.55 11.39 4.10
CA ALA A 49 -8.35 10.34 4.70
C ALA A 49 -7.46 9.29 5.38
N ARG A 50 -8.00 8.58 6.34
CA ARG A 50 -7.33 7.44 6.99
C ARG A 50 -7.93 6.15 6.48
N PRO A 51 -7.12 5.19 6.00
CA PRO A 51 -7.64 3.88 5.56
C PRO A 51 -8.14 3.06 6.75
N THR A 52 -7.55 3.29 7.93
CA THR A 52 -7.92 2.66 9.20
C THR A 52 -7.56 3.58 10.37
N HIS A 53 -8.23 3.40 11.50
CA HIS A 53 -7.88 4.07 12.76
C HIS A 53 -6.80 3.34 13.58
N GLN A 54 -6.37 2.16 13.12
CA GLN A 54 -5.23 1.47 13.72
C GLN A 54 -3.93 2.20 13.42
N SER A 55 -2.96 2.08 14.31
CA SER A 55 -1.62 2.63 14.10
C SER A 55 -0.93 1.92 12.95
N PHE A 56 -0.28 2.69 12.08
CA PHE A 56 0.59 2.13 11.03
C PHE A 56 1.85 1.51 11.65
N MET A 57 2.46 2.23 12.61
CA MET A 57 3.51 1.67 13.46
C MET A 57 3.15 1.96 14.92
N ALA A 58 2.90 0.91 15.67
CA ALA A 58 2.58 0.97 17.10
C ALA A 58 3.83 0.82 17.96
N VAL A 59 3.73 1.24 19.22
CA VAL A 59 4.70 0.85 20.22
C VAL A 59 4.64 -0.66 20.47
N ASN A 60 5.80 -1.27 20.74
CA ASN A 60 5.85 -2.67 21.14
C ASN A 60 5.50 -2.78 22.63
N PRO A 61 4.58 -3.64 23.06
CA PRO A 61 4.22 -3.80 24.47
C PRO A 61 5.28 -4.53 25.30
N THR A 62 6.29 -5.14 24.66
CA THR A 62 7.33 -5.90 25.32
C THR A 62 8.41 -4.96 25.85
N GLU A 63 8.64 -4.96 27.17
CA GLU A 63 9.69 -4.18 27.80
C GLU A 63 11.07 -4.53 27.22
N GLY A 64 11.89 -3.51 26.99
CA GLY A 64 13.20 -3.65 26.35
C GLY A 64 13.19 -3.70 24.84
N ALA A 65 12.02 -3.80 24.18
CA ALA A 65 11.96 -3.61 22.75
C ALA A 65 12.39 -2.17 22.37
N TRP A 66 13.06 -2.02 21.24
CA TRP A 66 13.63 -0.73 20.80
C TRP A 66 12.60 0.42 20.71
N ASN A 67 11.33 0.08 20.54
CA ASN A 67 10.19 1.00 20.42
C ASN A 67 9.13 0.79 21.52
N TYR A 68 9.52 0.27 22.66
CA TYR A 68 8.62 -0.03 23.78
C TYR A 68 7.93 1.21 24.33
N GLY A 69 8.69 2.28 24.57
CA GLY A 69 8.15 3.48 25.20
C GLY A 69 7.45 4.43 24.24
N ASN A 70 7.96 4.55 23.00
CA ASN A 70 7.52 5.58 22.07
C ASN A 70 7.96 5.28 20.64
N MET A 71 7.12 5.61 19.68
CA MET A 71 7.46 5.79 18.26
C MET A 71 7.44 7.29 17.98
N GLN A 72 8.60 7.87 17.70
CA GLN A 72 8.72 9.33 17.62
C GLN A 72 8.45 9.89 16.23
N SER A 73 9.04 9.28 15.22
CA SER A 73 8.91 9.69 13.83
C SER A 73 9.22 8.54 12.90
N VAL A 74 8.81 8.66 11.67
CA VAL A 74 9.21 7.81 10.56
C VAL A 74 9.77 8.72 9.48
N ASN A 75 10.72 8.22 8.68
CA ASN A 75 11.09 8.95 7.46
C ASN A 75 9.84 9.05 6.58
N GLY A 76 9.46 10.24 6.17
CA GLY A 76 8.26 10.50 5.33
C GLY A 76 8.36 9.90 3.93
N VAL A 77 9.49 9.29 3.59
CA VAL A 77 9.79 8.74 2.26
C VAL A 77 10.00 7.25 2.38
N PRO A 78 9.03 6.40 1.98
CA PRO A 78 9.26 4.96 1.88
C PRO A 78 10.31 4.69 0.80
N ILE A 79 11.30 3.84 1.12
CA ILE A 79 12.34 3.44 0.18
C ILE A 79 11.93 2.13 -0.46
N ILE A 80 11.83 2.12 -1.78
CA ILE A 80 11.51 0.89 -2.53
C ILE A 80 12.78 0.04 -2.66
N VAL A 81 12.73 -1.17 -2.10
CA VAL A 81 13.81 -2.18 -2.19
C VAL A 81 13.20 -3.49 -2.70
N GLY A 82 13.29 -3.71 -4.01
CA GLY A 82 12.63 -4.85 -4.65
C GLY A 82 11.12 -4.85 -4.40
N ASP A 83 10.61 -5.94 -3.83
CA ASP A 83 9.20 -6.13 -3.48
C ASP A 83 8.82 -5.59 -2.09
N SER A 84 9.65 -4.72 -1.50
CA SER A 84 9.44 -4.19 -0.16
C SER A 84 9.60 -2.68 -0.11
N LEU A 85 8.91 -2.08 0.84
CA LEU A 85 9.09 -0.71 1.28
C LEU A 85 9.82 -0.71 2.61
N TYR A 86 10.85 0.13 2.73
CA TYR A 86 11.65 0.29 3.93
C TYR A 86 11.33 1.63 4.59
N PHE A 87 11.06 1.58 5.88
CA PHE A 87 10.77 2.74 6.72
C PHE A 87 11.76 2.79 7.87
N TYR A 88 12.58 3.81 7.91
CA TYR A 88 13.40 4.08 9.08
C TYR A 88 12.61 4.91 10.07
N SER A 89 12.62 4.51 11.32
CA SER A 89 11.82 5.12 12.38
C SER A 89 12.60 5.24 13.66
N SER A 90 12.37 6.31 14.41
CA SER A 90 12.95 6.45 15.73
C SER A 90 11.99 5.96 16.81
N GLY A 91 12.54 5.24 17.77
CA GLY A 91 11.79 4.71 18.90
C GLY A 91 12.54 4.89 20.21
N ARG A 92 11.86 4.54 21.30
CA ARG A 92 12.44 4.59 22.64
C ARG A 92 12.18 3.27 23.34
N SER A 93 13.24 2.70 23.93
CA SER A 93 13.20 1.38 24.56
C SER A 93 12.88 1.42 26.05
N LYS A 94 12.88 2.60 26.67
CA LYS A 94 12.67 2.76 28.12
C LYS A 94 11.59 3.79 28.41
N ASN A 95 10.94 3.63 29.54
CA ASN A 95 10.21 4.70 30.19
C ASN A 95 11.23 5.66 30.80
N GLY A 96 11.01 6.95 30.72
CA GLY A 96 11.91 7.96 31.28
C GLY A 96 11.89 9.24 30.46
N ILE A 97 12.52 10.27 31.01
CA ILE A 97 12.62 11.56 30.36
C ILE A 97 13.77 11.58 29.35
N TRP A 98 13.54 12.18 28.26
CA TRP A 98 14.36 12.62 27.11
C TRP A 98 15.64 11.80 26.82
N TRP A 99 16.66 11.92 27.62
CA TRP A 99 17.99 11.34 27.40
C TRP A 99 18.18 9.94 28.01
N ASP A 100 17.34 9.57 28.99
CA ASP A 100 17.38 8.22 29.58
C ASP A 100 16.47 7.21 28.86
N ALA A 101 15.75 7.69 27.87
CA ALA A 101 14.70 6.91 27.21
C ALA A 101 15.21 5.81 26.24
N GLY A 102 16.53 5.69 26.06
CA GLY A 102 17.10 4.70 25.15
C GLY A 102 16.67 4.90 23.71
N MET A 103 17.13 5.98 23.08
CA MET A 103 16.82 6.30 21.69
C MET A 103 17.44 5.29 20.73
N SER A 104 16.66 4.87 19.77
CA SER A 104 17.07 3.91 18.74
C SER A 104 16.46 4.26 17.39
N THR A 105 17.17 3.90 16.33
CA THR A 105 16.61 3.87 14.99
C THR A 105 16.32 2.43 14.62
N GLY A 106 15.10 2.16 14.18
CA GLY A 106 14.67 0.86 13.71
C GLY A 106 14.28 0.88 12.24
N LEU A 107 14.33 -0.28 11.62
CA LEU A 107 13.83 -0.53 10.27
C LEU A 107 12.51 -1.30 10.37
N ALA A 108 11.46 -0.76 9.77
CA ALA A 108 10.23 -1.47 9.49
C ALA A 108 10.13 -1.75 7.98
N THR A 109 9.63 -2.91 7.63
CA THR A 109 9.44 -3.31 6.23
C THR A 109 7.98 -3.59 5.96
N LEU A 110 7.53 -3.22 4.78
CA LEU A 110 6.19 -3.48 4.29
C LEU A 110 6.30 -4.08 2.88
N ARG A 111 5.39 -4.95 2.51
CA ARG A 111 5.19 -5.35 1.13
C ARG A 111 5.03 -4.12 0.24
N ARG A 112 5.67 -4.05 -0.93
CA ARG A 112 5.46 -2.95 -1.90
C ARG A 112 3.96 -2.78 -2.15
N ASP A 113 3.44 -1.54 -2.07
CA ASP A 113 2.02 -1.17 -2.20
C ASP A 113 1.08 -1.87 -1.19
N GLY A 114 1.62 -2.43 -0.13
CA GLY A 114 0.91 -3.27 0.82
C GLY A 114 0.25 -2.53 1.99
N PHE A 115 -0.04 -1.24 1.85
CA PHE A 115 -0.59 -0.40 2.94
C PHE A 115 -1.95 -0.86 3.44
N VAL A 116 -2.80 -1.36 2.52
CA VAL A 116 -4.12 -1.94 2.79
C VAL A 116 -4.41 -3.04 1.80
N SER A 117 -5.36 -3.93 2.11
CA SER A 117 -5.87 -4.92 1.17
C SER A 117 -7.38 -5.04 1.22
N LEU A 118 -7.97 -5.43 0.10
CA LEU A 118 -9.29 -6.05 0.08
C LEU A 118 -9.11 -7.54 0.31
N LYS A 119 -9.70 -8.05 1.37
CA LYS A 119 -9.57 -9.45 1.78
C LYS A 119 -10.85 -10.23 1.52
N ALA A 120 -10.72 -11.44 0.98
CA ALA A 120 -11.79 -12.40 0.90
C ALA A 120 -11.42 -13.69 1.63
N ASP A 121 -12.41 -14.26 2.32
CA ASP A 121 -12.31 -15.57 2.95
C ASP A 121 -12.59 -16.70 1.94
N LYS A 122 -12.96 -17.88 2.40
CA LYS A 122 -13.24 -19.06 1.56
C LYS A 122 -14.40 -18.85 0.57
N LYS A 123 -15.35 -17.97 0.88
CA LYS A 123 -16.43 -17.59 -0.02
C LYS A 123 -15.94 -16.55 -1.00
N GLU A 124 -16.24 -16.73 -2.29
CA GLU A 124 -15.91 -15.72 -3.30
C GLU A 124 -16.61 -14.40 -2.99
N ALA A 125 -15.84 -13.34 -2.97
CA ALA A 125 -16.30 -11.96 -2.90
C ALA A 125 -15.84 -11.19 -4.15
N PHE A 126 -16.40 -10.02 -4.39
CA PHE A 126 -15.99 -9.18 -5.49
C PHE A 126 -15.90 -7.70 -5.08
N ALA A 127 -15.06 -6.97 -5.79
CA ALA A 127 -14.99 -5.52 -5.77
C ALA A 127 -15.09 -4.98 -7.19
N ILE A 128 -15.74 -3.83 -7.36
CA ILE A 128 -15.85 -3.14 -8.64
C ILE A 128 -15.24 -1.76 -8.48
N THR A 129 -14.39 -1.34 -9.41
CA THR A 129 -13.81 0.00 -9.40
C THR A 129 -14.86 1.07 -9.75
N GLU A 130 -14.55 2.32 -9.42
CA GLU A 130 -15.14 3.44 -10.12
C GLU A 130 -14.81 3.39 -11.61
N LYS A 131 -15.41 4.28 -12.40
CA LYS A 131 -15.09 4.43 -13.82
C LYS A 131 -13.65 4.86 -13.97
N VAL A 132 -12.89 4.15 -14.79
CA VAL A 132 -11.48 4.43 -15.09
C VAL A 132 -11.26 4.45 -16.61
N SER A 133 -10.29 5.24 -17.04
CA SER A 133 -9.74 5.20 -18.39
C SER A 133 -8.21 5.06 -18.28
N PHE A 134 -7.58 4.47 -19.27
CA PHE A 134 -6.15 4.20 -19.28
C PHE A 134 -5.60 4.23 -20.71
N ASP A 135 -4.28 4.41 -20.81
CA ASP A 135 -3.50 4.40 -22.04
C ASP A 135 -2.48 3.23 -22.11
N GLY A 136 -2.39 2.45 -21.04
CA GLY A 136 -1.54 1.26 -20.97
C GLY A 136 -2.15 0.04 -21.65
N ASP A 137 -1.33 -1.01 -21.78
CA ASP A 137 -1.69 -2.26 -22.46
C ASP A 137 -1.85 -3.45 -21.52
N TYR A 138 -1.23 -3.41 -20.33
CA TYR A 138 -1.03 -4.58 -19.47
C TYR A 138 -1.61 -4.35 -18.09
N LEU A 139 -2.59 -5.17 -17.69
CA LEU A 139 -3.12 -5.13 -16.33
C LEU A 139 -2.23 -5.92 -15.39
N PHE A 140 -1.83 -5.27 -14.32
CA PHE A 140 -1.12 -5.91 -13.21
C PHE A 140 -1.90 -5.78 -11.90
N VAL A 141 -1.64 -6.71 -11.01
CA VAL A 141 -2.16 -6.71 -9.64
C VAL A 141 -1.09 -7.06 -8.64
N ASN A 142 -1.19 -6.45 -7.47
CA ASN A 142 -0.48 -6.88 -6.28
C ASN A 142 -1.46 -7.73 -5.46
N ALA A 143 -1.24 -9.04 -5.38
CA ALA A 143 -2.16 -9.96 -4.76
C ALA A 143 -1.46 -11.14 -4.09
N ALA A 144 -2.02 -11.59 -2.96
CA ALA A 144 -1.61 -12.80 -2.25
C ALA A 144 -2.76 -13.83 -2.27
N VAL A 145 -2.66 -14.82 -3.15
CA VAL A 145 -3.67 -15.86 -3.37
C VAL A 145 -3.07 -17.27 -3.32
N LYS A 146 -2.14 -17.49 -2.37
CA LYS A 146 -1.44 -18.78 -2.19
C LYS A 146 -2.38 -19.97 -2.04
N LYS A 147 -3.50 -19.78 -1.33
CA LYS A 147 -4.51 -20.82 -1.06
C LYS A 147 -5.85 -20.50 -1.69
N GLY A 148 -5.90 -19.49 -2.55
CA GLY A 148 -7.11 -18.98 -3.18
C GLY A 148 -6.92 -18.67 -4.65
N LYS A 149 -7.73 -17.77 -5.16
CA LYS A 149 -7.69 -17.34 -6.55
C LYS A 149 -8.20 -15.92 -6.73
N LEU A 150 -7.71 -15.28 -7.79
CA LEU A 150 -8.20 -14.01 -8.31
C LEU A 150 -8.57 -14.18 -9.77
N LEU A 151 -9.72 -13.62 -10.15
CA LEU A 151 -10.18 -13.48 -11.53
C LEU A 151 -10.58 -12.03 -11.74
N VAL A 152 -10.44 -11.54 -12.96
CA VAL A 152 -10.80 -10.18 -13.32
C VAL A 152 -11.73 -10.19 -14.52
N GLU A 153 -12.73 -9.33 -14.48
CA GLU A 153 -13.67 -9.05 -15.55
C GLU A 153 -13.63 -7.55 -15.85
N VAL A 154 -13.71 -7.18 -17.12
CA VAL A 154 -13.83 -5.78 -17.52
C VAL A 154 -15.28 -5.50 -17.91
N LEU A 155 -15.84 -4.46 -17.33
CA LEU A 155 -17.18 -3.98 -17.58
C LEU A 155 -17.10 -2.65 -18.35
N ASP A 156 -18.09 -2.38 -19.19
CA ASP A 156 -18.27 -1.06 -19.76
C ASP A 156 -18.69 -0.02 -18.69
N GLU A 157 -18.87 1.22 -19.06
CA GLU A 157 -19.29 2.28 -18.16
C GLU A 157 -20.66 2.06 -17.51
N ASN A 158 -21.53 1.24 -18.12
CA ASN A 158 -22.86 0.89 -17.65
C ASN A 158 -22.87 -0.36 -16.74
N GLY A 159 -21.71 -1.03 -16.61
CA GLY A 159 -21.56 -2.24 -15.79
C GLY A 159 -21.83 -3.54 -16.55
N THR A 160 -21.88 -3.50 -17.89
CA THR A 160 -22.07 -4.68 -18.73
C THR A 160 -20.70 -5.33 -19.03
N PRO A 161 -20.55 -6.67 -18.87
CA PRO A 161 -19.31 -7.34 -19.21
C PRO A 161 -18.92 -7.18 -20.68
N ILE A 162 -17.67 -6.82 -20.93
CA ILE A 162 -17.13 -6.68 -22.29
C ILE A 162 -16.71 -8.06 -22.81
N ALA A 163 -17.24 -8.44 -23.99
CA ALA A 163 -16.91 -9.71 -24.64
C ALA A 163 -15.40 -9.89 -24.82
N GLY A 164 -14.88 -11.07 -24.49
CA GLY A 164 -13.46 -11.41 -24.51
C GLY A 164 -12.68 -10.99 -23.25
N PHE A 165 -13.29 -10.19 -22.35
CA PHE A 165 -12.73 -9.75 -21.10
C PHE A 165 -13.60 -10.17 -19.89
N THR A 166 -14.43 -11.19 -20.07
CA THR A 166 -15.34 -11.68 -19.03
C THR A 166 -14.58 -12.52 -17.99
N LYS A 167 -15.22 -12.76 -16.85
CA LYS A 167 -14.69 -13.67 -15.82
C LYS A 167 -14.32 -15.06 -16.37
N LYS A 168 -15.10 -15.58 -17.35
CA LYS A 168 -14.85 -16.90 -17.97
C LYS A 168 -13.61 -16.93 -18.86
N ASP A 169 -13.30 -15.78 -19.45
CA ASP A 169 -12.15 -15.62 -20.33
C ASP A 169 -10.87 -15.38 -19.53
N CYS A 170 -10.97 -14.89 -18.31
CA CYS A 170 -9.81 -14.57 -17.46
C CYS A 170 -8.97 -15.81 -17.15
N VAL A 171 -7.65 -15.68 -17.31
CA VAL A 171 -6.69 -16.68 -16.82
C VAL A 171 -6.60 -16.55 -15.31
N VAL A 172 -6.90 -17.63 -14.63
CA VAL A 172 -6.97 -17.64 -13.15
C VAL A 172 -5.61 -17.37 -12.53
N LEU A 173 -5.50 -16.34 -11.72
CA LEU A 173 -4.34 -16.15 -10.83
C LEU A 173 -4.57 -16.95 -9.55
N GLN A 174 -3.73 -17.95 -9.29
CA GLN A 174 -3.80 -18.83 -8.13
C GLN A 174 -2.41 -19.33 -7.71
N LYS A 175 -2.28 -19.84 -6.47
CA LYS A 175 -1.00 -20.32 -5.92
C LYS A 175 0.12 -19.27 -6.02
N SER A 176 -0.25 -18.00 -5.94
CA SER A 176 0.63 -16.85 -6.17
C SER A 176 0.63 -15.94 -4.94
N ASP A 177 1.79 -15.34 -4.70
CA ASP A 177 1.98 -14.19 -3.83
C ASP A 177 2.95 -13.28 -4.54
N SER A 178 2.43 -12.33 -5.28
CA SER A 178 3.23 -11.45 -6.15
C SER A 178 2.82 -10.01 -5.97
N THR A 179 3.80 -9.14 -5.85
CA THR A 179 3.59 -7.68 -5.85
C THR A 179 3.28 -7.15 -7.25
N LYS A 180 3.60 -7.96 -8.31
CA LYS A 180 3.44 -7.57 -9.71
C LYS A 180 3.03 -8.80 -10.54
N ALA A 181 1.79 -9.25 -10.41
CA ALA A 181 1.23 -10.35 -11.18
C ALA A 181 0.44 -9.82 -12.39
N ARG A 182 0.78 -10.27 -13.59
CA ARG A 182 0.07 -9.90 -14.80
C ARG A 182 -1.28 -10.63 -14.89
N VAL A 183 -2.33 -9.90 -15.21
CA VAL A 183 -3.67 -10.44 -15.50
C VAL A 183 -3.86 -10.51 -17.01
N GLN A 184 -4.40 -11.63 -17.50
CA GLN A 184 -4.62 -11.89 -18.92
C GLN A 184 -5.96 -12.57 -19.14
N TRP A 185 -6.47 -12.48 -20.35
CA TRP A 185 -7.64 -13.24 -20.84
C TRP A 185 -7.20 -14.14 -21.98
N LYS A 186 -7.84 -15.29 -22.12
CA LYS A 186 -7.43 -16.38 -23.04
C LYS A 186 -7.14 -15.92 -24.47
N ASN A 187 -8.00 -15.05 -25.01
CA ASN A 187 -7.87 -14.54 -26.37
C ASN A 187 -7.45 -13.06 -26.43
N ASN A 188 -7.28 -12.41 -25.29
CA ASN A 188 -6.91 -11.01 -25.16
C ASN A 188 -5.83 -10.88 -24.09
N PRO A 189 -4.56 -11.10 -24.43
CA PRO A 189 -3.46 -11.03 -23.45
C PRO A 189 -3.15 -9.60 -23.00
N THR A 190 -3.76 -8.60 -23.65
CA THR A 190 -3.58 -7.17 -23.37
C THR A 190 -4.93 -6.45 -23.33
N LEU A 191 -4.91 -5.22 -22.84
CA LEU A 191 -6.05 -4.29 -22.81
C LEU A 191 -6.06 -3.31 -24.00
N THR A 192 -5.21 -3.50 -25.02
CA THR A 192 -5.04 -2.58 -26.15
C THR A 192 -6.36 -2.17 -26.81
N ALA A 193 -7.31 -3.11 -26.97
CA ALA A 193 -8.63 -2.84 -27.55
C ALA A 193 -9.52 -1.92 -26.68
N LEU A 194 -9.14 -1.68 -25.44
CA LEU A 194 -9.89 -0.90 -24.46
C LEU A 194 -9.22 0.44 -24.13
N LYS A 195 -8.07 0.75 -24.71
CA LYS A 195 -7.37 2.04 -24.50
C LYS A 195 -8.30 3.22 -24.75
N GLY A 196 -8.24 4.21 -23.87
CA GLY A 196 -9.03 5.42 -23.95
C GLY A 196 -10.53 5.24 -23.70
N LYS A 197 -11.01 4.01 -23.55
CA LYS A 197 -12.41 3.75 -23.21
C LYS A 197 -12.62 3.89 -21.69
N THR A 198 -13.81 4.34 -21.32
CA THR A 198 -14.25 4.33 -19.91
C THR A 198 -14.76 2.93 -19.57
N VAL A 199 -14.11 2.30 -18.60
CA VAL A 199 -14.43 0.93 -18.15
C VAL A 199 -14.47 0.85 -16.62
N ARG A 200 -14.88 -0.31 -16.10
CA ARG A 200 -14.74 -0.69 -14.70
C ARG A 200 -14.05 -2.06 -14.64
N PHE A 201 -13.16 -2.25 -13.68
CA PHE A 201 -12.63 -3.57 -13.38
C PHE A 201 -13.42 -4.20 -12.25
N LYS A 202 -13.78 -5.48 -12.43
CA LYS A 202 -14.42 -6.29 -11.39
C LYS A 202 -13.49 -7.42 -11.01
N PHE A 203 -13.02 -7.39 -9.77
CA PHE A 203 -12.11 -8.37 -9.19
C PHE A 203 -12.91 -9.38 -8.39
N TYR A 204 -12.77 -10.66 -8.70
CA TYR A 204 -13.35 -11.77 -7.96
C TYR A 204 -12.26 -12.44 -7.16
N LEU A 205 -12.35 -12.40 -5.84
CA LEU A 205 -11.34 -12.87 -4.93
C LEU A 205 -11.90 -13.98 -4.05
N THR A 206 -11.11 -15.05 -3.87
CA THR A 206 -11.42 -16.17 -2.95
C THR A 206 -10.16 -16.46 -2.15
N ASN A 207 -10.27 -16.49 -0.83
CA ASN A 207 -9.21 -16.86 0.11
C ASN A 207 -7.87 -16.19 -0.19
N GLY A 208 -7.85 -14.87 -0.15
CA GLY A 208 -6.67 -14.07 -0.46
C GLY A 208 -6.85 -12.59 -0.23
N ASP A 209 -5.83 -11.85 -0.59
CA ASP A 209 -5.71 -10.39 -0.44
C ASP A 209 -5.38 -9.76 -1.79
N LEU A 210 -6.08 -8.67 -2.13
CA LEU A 210 -5.78 -7.78 -3.26
C LEU A 210 -5.35 -6.44 -2.70
N TYR A 211 -4.11 -6.03 -2.96
CA TYR A 211 -3.50 -4.80 -2.44
C TYR A 211 -3.62 -3.63 -3.40
N ALA A 212 -3.26 -3.85 -4.67
CA ALA A 212 -3.26 -2.82 -5.69
C ALA A 212 -3.53 -3.40 -7.08
N PHE A 213 -3.91 -2.54 -8.02
CA PHE A 213 -3.93 -2.83 -9.46
C PHE A 213 -3.52 -1.59 -10.23
N TRP A 214 -2.97 -1.80 -11.42
CA TRP A 214 -2.64 -0.73 -12.36
C TRP A 214 -2.61 -1.26 -13.80
N VAL A 215 -2.68 -0.35 -14.76
CA VAL A 215 -2.50 -0.67 -16.17
C VAL A 215 -1.20 -0.04 -16.64
N SER A 216 -0.22 -0.89 -16.94
CA SER A 216 1.10 -0.49 -17.38
C SER A 216 1.15 -0.35 -18.91
N PRO A 217 1.89 0.62 -19.46
CA PRO A 217 2.23 0.64 -20.88
C PRO A 217 3.28 -0.41 -21.25
N TRP A 218 4.01 -0.95 -20.26
CA TRP A 218 5.10 -1.90 -20.46
C TRP A 218 4.74 -3.30 -19.99
N GLU A 219 5.21 -4.29 -20.73
CA GLU A 219 5.02 -5.70 -20.37
C GLU A 219 5.75 -6.08 -19.08
N THR A 220 6.81 -5.36 -18.75
CA THR A 220 7.59 -5.50 -17.52
C THR A 220 6.87 -5.00 -16.27
N GLY A 221 5.81 -4.19 -16.45
CA GLY A 221 4.83 -3.86 -15.42
C GLY A 221 5.18 -2.68 -14.53
N GLU A 222 6.05 -1.78 -14.96
CA GLU A 222 6.28 -0.50 -14.28
C GLU A 222 4.99 0.33 -14.29
N SER A 223 4.71 1.02 -13.18
CA SER A 223 3.40 1.63 -12.94
C SER A 223 3.23 3.01 -13.57
N ARG A 224 4.32 3.71 -13.90
CA ARG A 224 4.41 5.16 -14.16
C ARG A 224 4.03 6.01 -12.96
N GLY A 225 3.91 5.43 -11.78
CA GLY A 225 3.65 6.14 -10.55
C GLY A 225 4.90 6.75 -9.93
N TYR A 226 4.71 7.54 -8.90
CA TYR A 226 5.83 8.11 -8.15
C TYR A 226 6.50 7.06 -7.28
N THR A 227 7.83 6.99 -7.33
CA THR A 227 8.62 6.01 -6.57
C THR A 227 9.05 6.49 -5.19
N ALA A 228 8.60 7.67 -4.76
CA ALA A 228 9.03 8.30 -3.51
C ALA A 228 10.56 8.46 -3.45
N GLY A 229 11.27 7.69 -2.63
CA GLY A 229 12.71 7.75 -2.48
C GLY A 229 13.45 6.50 -2.95
N GLY A 230 12.84 5.70 -3.82
CA GLY A 230 13.42 4.43 -4.20
C GLY A 230 13.09 4.03 -5.63
N GLY A 231 13.17 2.74 -5.89
CA GLY A 231 12.94 2.15 -7.19
C GLY A 231 14.22 1.63 -7.82
N LYS A 232 14.10 1.09 -9.01
CA LYS A 232 15.22 0.50 -9.75
C LYS A 232 16.29 1.57 -10.04
N GLY A 233 17.47 1.40 -9.42
CA GLY A 233 18.59 2.31 -9.65
C GLY A 233 18.42 3.73 -9.09
N LEU A 234 17.50 3.96 -8.13
CA LEU A 234 17.19 5.31 -7.64
C LEU A 234 16.85 6.25 -8.81
N ASN A 235 15.82 5.87 -9.58
CA ASN A 235 15.44 6.57 -10.80
C ASN A 235 15.40 8.10 -10.61
N PRO A 236 16.23 8.90 -11.32
CA PRO A 236 16.29 10.35 -11.15
C PRO A 236 14.97 11.06 -11.50
N SER A 237 14.12 10.45 -12.33
CA SER A 237 12.82 11.01 -12.68
C SER A 237 11.84 10.93 -11.50
N GLY A 238 12.07 10.02 -10.54
CA GLY A 238 11.14 9.72 -9.47
C GLY A 238 9.88 9.02 -9.94
N ILE A 239 9.89 8.45 -11.15
CA ILE A 239 8.78 7.73 -11.77
C ILE A 239 9.16 6.27 -11.97
N ASP A 240 8.21 5.34 -11.78
CA ASP A 240 8.39 3.90 -12.02
C ASP A 240 8.33 3.60 -13.53
N GLU A 241 9.48 3.48 -14.15
CA GLU A 241 9.66 3.21 -15.58
C GLU A 241 10.85 2.24 -15.80
N PRO A 242 10.93 1.54 -16.98
CA PRO A 242 11.95 0.55 -17.27
C PRO A 242 13.39 1.02 -17.15
#